data_cf08cc06acc5cec2f21dee80fa1130e9
#
_entry.id   cf08cc06acc5cec2f21dee80fa1130e9
#
_cell.length_a   1.000
_cell.length_b   1.000
_cell.length_c   1.000
_cell.angle_alpha   90.00
_cell.angle_beta   90.00
_cell.angle_gamma   90.00
#
_symmetry.space_group_name_H-M   'P 1'
#
loop_
_entity.id
_entity.type
_entity.pdbx_description
1 polymer ?
#
loop_
_entity_poly.entity_id
_entity_poly.type
_entity_poly.pdbx_seq_one_letter_code
_entity_poly.pdbx_strand_id
1 'polypeptide(L)'
;MTVSVIGISLASCSNERDDLTDFERLEDMLCGEYSLTDIYWTGPIVDLDQDGIGRSDLKEEFKNIPGYVESWGKAEVSTQGDDDKLLFKIVVPDYVTLENEGKYVLSSVRYQGIDIEGKCRGGGEDPKLSTETFELASETSMDGTYIVHSMKKAGIYDFDDGSFVCGSECSLLDKANGTLVEGTILYSFRRD
;
A
#
# COMPACT_ATOMS: atom_id res chain seq x y z
N MET A 1 -20.17 0.55 -70.56
CA MET A 1 -19.56 1.29 -69.46
C MET A 1 -20.11 0.74 -68.15
N THR A 2 -19.31 -0.10 -67.50
CA THR A 2 -19.73 -0.76 -66.24
C THR A 2 -18.97 -0.08 -65.11
N VAL A 3 -19.72 0.58 -64.21
CA VAL A 3 -19.14 1.25 -63.04
C VAL A 3 -19.11 0.24 -61.89
N SER A 4 -17.91 -0.18 -61.47
CA SER A 4 -17.72 -0.99 -60.27
C SER A 4 -17.65 -0.07 -59.02
N VAL A 5 -18.61 -0.23 -58.12
CA VAL A 5 -18.61 0.40 -56.83
C VAL A 5 -17.77 -0.48 -55.87
N ILE A 6 -16.62 0.03 -55.47
CA ILE A 6 -15.81 -0.59 -54.43
C ILE A 6 -16.42 -0.17 -53.06
N GLY A 7 -17.05 -1.14 -52.41
CA GLY A 7 -17.48 -0.98 -51.02
C GLY A 7 -16.27 -1.05 -50.07
N ILE A 8 -15.97 0.07 -49.42
CA ILE A 8 -15.01 0.09 -48.32
C ILE A 8 -15.79 -0.35 -47.07
N SER A 9 -15.55 -1.58 -46.62
CA SER A 9 -15.98 -2.02 -45.30
C SER A 9 -15.07 -1.36 -44.27
N LEU A 10 -15.61 -0.40 -43.55
CA LEU A 10 -15.00 0.09 -42.29
C LEU A 10 -15.09 -1.05 -41.26
N ALA A 11 -13.99 -1.73 -41.03
CA ALA A 11 -13.87 -2.57 -39.87
C ALA A 11 -13.97 -1.65 -38.63
N SER A 12 -15.10 -1.74 -37.95
CA SER A 12 -15.27 -1.17 -36.61
C SER A 12 -14.26 -1.92 -35.71
N CYS A 13 -13.20 -1.26 -35.28
CA CYS A 13 -12.45 -1.70 -34.11
C CYS A 13 -13.42 -1.57 -32.92
N SER A 14 -14.12 -2.65 -32.59
CA SER A 14 -14.73 -2.77 -31.27
C SER A 14 -13.58 -2.71 -30.24
N ASN A 15 -13.72 -1.82 -29.27
CA ASN A 15 -12.81 -1.79 -28.14
C ASN A 15 -12.87 -3.17 -27.48
N GLU A 16 -11.80 -3.95 -27.57
CA GLU A 16 -11.70 -5.29 -26.96
C GLU A 16 -11.94 -5.27 -25.43
N ARG A 17 -11.88 -4.09 -24.80
CA ARG A 17 -12.17 -3.89 -23.37
C ARG A 17 -13.66 -3.99 -22.99
N ASP A 18 -14.59 -3.82 -23.92
CA ASP A 18 -16.03 -3.81 -23.64
C ASP A 18 -16.60 -5.21 -23.36
N ASP A 19 -15.86 -6.28 -23.72
CA ASP A 19 -16.26 -7.68 -23.54
C ASP A 19 -15.63 -8.36 -22.29
N LEU A 20 -14.76 -7.68 -21.54
CA LEU A 20 -14.11 -8.24 -20.36
C LEU A 20 -15.07 -8.32 -19.17
N THR A 21 -14.95 -9.39 -18.38
CA THR A 21 -15.59 -9.50 -17.07
C THR A 21 -15.02 -8.45 -16.09
N ASP A 22 -15.75 -8.16 -15.02
CA ASP A 22 -15.28 -7.23 -13.99
C ASP A 22 -13.96 -7.68 -13.37
N PHE A 23 -13.74 -8.99 -13.27
CA PHE A 23 -12.49 -9.54 -12.75
C PHE A 23 -11.33 -9.37 -13.74
N GLU A 24 -11.52 -9.67 -15.02
CA GLU A 24 -10.49 -9.46 -16.05
C GLU A 24 -10.08 -7.99 -16.16
N ARG A 25 -11.03 -7.05 -15.96
CA ARG A 25 -10.71 -5.61 -15.88
C ARG A 25 -9.84 -5.29 -14.66
N LEU A 26 -10.15 -5.83 -13.46
CA LEU A 26 -9.32 -5.65 -12.27
C LEU A 26 -7.94 -6.28 -12.44
N GLU A 27 -7.85 -7.44 -13.06
CA GLU A 27 -6.60 -8.11 -13.38
C GLU A 27 -5.73 -7.22 -14.27
N ASP A 28 -6.28 -6.71 -15.38
CA ASP A 28 -5.60 -5.79 -16.29
C ASP A 28 -5.14 -4.49 -15.58
N MET A 29 -5.99 -3.95 -14.72
CA MET A 29 -5.71 -2.72 -13.99
C MET A 29 -4.64 -2.88 -12.90
N LEU A 30 -4.61 -4.02 -12.22
CA LEU A 30 -3.87 -4.17 -10.96
C LEU A 30 -2.77 -5.21 -10.97
N CYS A 31 -2.80 -6.27 -11.80
CA CYS A 31 -1.72 -7.26 -11.77
C CYS A 31 -0.40 -6.71 -12.29
N GLY A 32 0.68 -6.96 -11.54
CA GLY A 32 2.04 -6.50 -11.89
C GLY A 32 2.94 -6.26 -10.68
N GLU A 33 4.13 -5.77 -10.97
CA GLU A 33 5.10 -5.34 -9.98
C GLU A 33 4.98 -3.82 -9.76
N TYR A 34 5.22 -3.37 -8.52
CA TYR A 34 5.00 -2.01 -8.08
C TYR A 34 6.13 -1.50 -7.21
N SER A 35 6.49 -0.26 -7.41
CA SER A 35 7.38 0.51 -6.54
C SER A 35 6.60 1.44 -5.62
N LEU A 36 7.05 1.53 -4.36
CA LEU A 36 6.52 2.50 -3.38
C LEU A 36 6.94 3.93 -3.79
N THR A 37 5.97 4.78 -4.07
CA THR A 37 6.23 6.18 -4.49
C THR A 37 6.15 7.17 -3.35
N ASP A 38 5.16 7.03 -2.47
CA ASP A 38 4.90 7.99 -1.41
C ASP A 38 4.51 7.30 -0.10
N ILE A 39 4.83 7.95 1.03
CA ILE A 39 4.45 7.53 2.38
C ILE A 39 3.88 8.76 3.09
N TYR A 40 2.57 8.79 3.29
CA TYR A 40 1.87 9.94 3.84
C TYR A 40 1.20 9.63 5.18
N TRP A 41 1.38 10.50 6.16
CA TRP A 41 0.75 10.43 7.48
C TRP A 41 -0.48 11.32 7.58
N THR A 42 -1.60 10.75 8.02
CA THR A 42 -2.87 11.49 8.17
C THR A 42 -3.14 11.98 9.59
N GLY A 43 -2.34 11.55 10.57
CA GLY A 43 -2.46 11.97 11.97
C GLY A 43 -1.86 13.36 12.24
N PRO A 44 -1.80 13.76 13.51
CA PRO A 44 -1.09 14.96 13.90
C PRO A 44 0.37 14.94 13.47
N ILE A 45 0.93 16.08 13.06
CA ILE A 45 2.32 16.20 12.62
C ILE A 45 3.27 15.72 13.72
N VAL A 46 4.23 14.86 13.35
CA VAL A 46 5.26 14.33 14.25
C VAL A 46 6.65 14.56 13.64
N ASP A 47 7.62 14.80 14.49
CA ASP A 47 9.05 14.91 14.13
C ASP A 47 9.73 13.60 14.55
N LEU A 48 9.84 12.66 13.60
CA LEU A 48 10.35 11.31 13.88
C LEU A 48 11.88 11.25 13.88
N ASP A 49 12.55 12.07 13.06
CA ASP A 49 14.00 12.12 12.91
C ASP A 49 14.67 13.13 13.85
N GLN A 50 13.87 13.94 14.55
CA GLN A 50 14.31 14.96 15.52
C GLN A 50 15.13 16.12 14.87
N ASP A 51 14.82 16.46 13.61
CA ASP A 51 15.44 17.62 12.94
C ASP A 51 14.78 18.97 13.34
N GLY A 52 13.71 18.92 14.13
CA GLY A 52 12.92 20.07 14.58
C GLY A 52 11.81 20.47 13.60
N ILE A 53 11.58 19.69 12.55
CA ILE A 53 10.57 19.97 11.52
C ILE A 53 9.67 18.74 11.34
N GLY A 54 8.53 18.74 11.98
CA GLY A 54 7.55 17.65 11.77
C GLY A 54 6.91 17.74 10.38
N ARG A 55 6.66 16.57 9.76
CA ARG A 55 6.09 16.45 8.41
C ARG A 55 4.99 15.40 8.35
N SER A 56 4.08 15.54 7.37
CA SER A 56 3.16 14.47 6.96
C SER A 56 3.77 13.58 5.87
N ASP A 57 4.79 14.05 5.16
CA ASP A 57 5.59 13.24 4.23
C ASP A 57 6.60 12.41 5.04
N LEU A 58 6.25 11.15 5.29
CA LEU A 58 7.10 10.26 6.08
C LEU A 58 8.31 9.73 5.31
N LYS A 59 8.40 9.86 3.99
CA LYS A 59 9.63 9.52 3.27
C LYS A 59 10.75 10.45 3.72
N GLU A 60 10.46 11.74 3.89
CA GLU A 60 11.45 12.70 4.37
C GLU A 60 11.86 12.44 5.82
N GLU A 61 10.90 12.11 6.69
CA GLU A 61 11.16 11.74 8.09
C GLU A 61 12.00 10.46 8.19
N PHE A 62 11.68 9.43 7.38
CA PHE A 62 12.35 8.14 7.45
C PHE A 62 13.80 8.15 6.93
N LYS A 63 14.16 9.06 6.03
CA LYS A 63 15.52 9.14 5.43
C LYS A 63 16.64 9.18 6.47
N ASN A 64 16.38 9.81 7.61
CA ASN A 64 17.35 9.98 8.68
C ASN A 64 17.21 8.92 9.80
N ILE A 65 16.24 8.01 9.69
CA ILE A 65 16.00 6.97 10.69
C ILE A 65 16.76 5.69 10.30
N PRO A 66 17.51 5.06 11.22
CA PRO A 66 18.21 3.82 10.96
C PRO A 66 17.29 2.74 10.40
N GLY A 67 17.76 2.03 9.37
CA GLY A 67 17.06 0.91 8.75
C GLY A 67 16.18 1.29 7.54
N TYR A 68 15.96 2.55 7.25
CA TYR A 68 15.23 2.97 6.05
C TYR A 68 16.09 2.82 4.79
N VAL A 69 15.52 2.15 3.79
CA VAL A 69 16.10 1.99 2.44
C VAL A 69 14.99 2.19 1.42
N GLU A 70 14.96 3.33 0.75
CA GLU A 70 13.87 3.76 -0.14
C GLU A 70 13.47 2.69 -1.18
N SER A 71 14.42 2.00 -1.77
CA SER A 71 14.18 0.98 -2.82
C SER A 71 13.61 -0.36 -2.31
N TRP A 72 13.42 -0.52 -0.99
CA TRP A 72 12.89 -1.77 -0.44
C TRP A 72 11.37 -1.81 -0.35
N GLY A 73 10.71 -0.65 -0.42
CA GLY A 73 9.26 -0.59 -0.51
C GLY A 73 8.78 -1.03 -1.90
N LYS A 74 8.02 -2.12 -1.96
CA LYS A 74 7.53 -2.71 -3.22
C LYS A 74 6.27 -3.53 -3.00
N ALA A 75 5.58 -3.83 -4.08
CA ALA A 75 4.48 -4.78 -4.05
C ALA A 75 4.42 -5.61 -5.33
N GLU A 76 3.75 -6.76 -5.24
CA GLU A 76 3.34 -7.60 -6.35
C GLU A 76 1.85 -7.86 -6.22
N VAL A 77 1.09 -7.64 -7.28
CA VAL A 77 -0.32 -8.00 -7.37
C VAL A 77 -0.48 -9.10 -8.39
N SER A 78 -1.07 -10.22 -8.00
CA SER A 78 -1.28 -11.37 -8.85
C SER A 78 -2.64 -12.00 -8.62
N THR A 79 -3.11 -12.80 -9.57
CA THR A 79 -4.31 -13.62 -9.40
C THR A 79 -4.04 -14.80 -8.49
N GLN A 80 -5.05 -15.21 -7.71
CA GLN A 80 -4.95 -16.36 -6.82
C GLN A 80 -6.00 -17.42 -7.17
N GLY A 81 -5.56 -18.50 -7.81
CA GLY A 81 -6.43 -19.64 -8.15
C GLY A 81 -7.53 -19.28 -9.16
N ASP A 82 -8.65 -20.06 -9.10
CA ASP A 82 -9.81 -19.91 -9.99
C ASP A 82 -10.95 -19.09 -9.36
N ASP A 83 -10.70 -18.38 -8.26
CA ASP A 83 -11.76 -17.81 -7.38
C ASP A 83 -12.01 -16.31 -7.57
N ASP A 84 -11.68 -15.70 -8.72
CA ASP A 84 -11.80 -14.25 -8.96
C ASP A 84 -11.19 -13.39 -7.83
N LYS A 85 -10.00 -13.79 -7.38
CA LYS A 85 -9.26 -13.14 -6.30
C LYS A 85 -7.94 -12.57 -6.76
N LEU A 86 -7.59 -11.42 -6.21
CA LEU A 86 -6.25 -10.83 -6.30
C LEU A 86 -5.52 -11.00 -4.96
N LEU A 87 -4.23 -11.28 -5.04
CA LEU A 87 -3.32 -11.28 -3.89
C LEU A 87 -2.35 -10.11 -4.01
N PHE A 88 -2.38 -9.24 -3.02
CA PHE A 88 -1.44 -8.13 -2.85
C PHE A 88 -0.35 -8.57 -1.88
N LYS A 89 0.86 -8.80 -2.37
CA LYS A 89 2.07 -9.01 -1.57
C LYS A 89 2.81 -7.70 -1.46
N ILE A 90 2.78 -7.07 -0.30
CA ILE A 90 3.23 -5.71 -0.09
C ILE A 90 4.40 -5.73 0.90
N VAL A 91 5.45 -4.97 0.60
CA VAL A 91 6.57 -4.73 1.53
C VAL A 91 6.65 -3.23 1.78
N VAL A 92 6.42 -2.81 3.01
CA VAL A 92 6.42 -1.40 3.42
C VAL A 92 7.32 -1.17 4.64
N PRO A 93 7.87 0.05 4.78
CA PRO A 93 8.57 0.43 6.00
C PRO A 93 7.59 0.54 7.18
N ASP A 94 7.91 -0.12 8.28
CA ASP A 94 7.25 -0.01 9.56
C ASP A 94 8.18 0.71 10.54
N TYR A 95 7.68 1.77 11.17
CA TYR A 95 8.42 2.48 12.20
C TYR A 95 8.30 1.71 13.52
N VAL A 96 9.41 1.17 14.00
CA VAL A 96 9.46 0.39 15.23
C VAL A 96 10.18 1.15 16.35
N THR A 97 9.65 1.02 17.54
CA THR A 97 10.23 1.62 18.74
C THR A 97 10.62 0.53 19.74
N LEU A 98 11.79 0.63 20.30
CA LEU A 98 12.20 -0.24 21.40
C LEU A 98 11.76 0.35 22.72
N GLU A 99 11.01 -0.43 23.50
CA GLU A 99 10.60 -0.11 24.85
C GLU A 99 11.38 -0.95 25.85
N ASN A 100 11.94 -0.30 26.84
CA ASN A 100 12.60 -0.95 27.97
C ASN A 100 12.14 -0.29 29.28
N GLU A 101 11.60 -1.09 30.20
CA GLU A 101 11.10 -0.63 31.52
C GLU A 101 10.10 0.53 31.41
N GLY A 102 9.19 0.47 30.42
CA GLY A 102 8.17 1.52 30.19
C GLY A 102 8.72 2.81 29.55
N LYS A 103 9.96 2.77 29.00
CA LYS A 103 10.55 3.91 28.29
C LYS A 103 10.91 3.55 26.86
N TYR A 104 10.60 4.44 25.94
CA TYR A 104 11.01 4.33 24.55
C TYR A 104 12.47 4.76 24.41
N VAL A 105 13.37 3.82 24.02
CA VAL A 105 14.81 4.03 24.04
C VAL A 105 15.42 4.21 22.66
N LEU A 106 14.86 3.60 21.64
CA LEU A 106 15.38 3.64 20.27
C LEU A 106 14.24 3.50 19.28
N SER A 107 14.36 4.17 18.14
CA SER A 107 13.46 3.97 16.99
C SER A 107 14.26 3.57 15.77
N SER A 108 13.68 2.73 14.94
CA SER A 108 14.25 2.31 13.65
C SER A 108 13.14 2.04 12.65
N VAL A 109 13.49 1.95 11.37
CA VAL A 109 12.59 1.46 10.33
C VAL A 109 12.92 0.01 10.05
N ARG A 110 11.90 -0.85 10.02
CA ARG A 110 11.96 -2.22 9.53
C ARG A 110 11.01 -2.39 8.37
N TYR A 111 11.24 -3.39 7.53
CA TYR A 111 10.33 -3.67 6.42
C TYR A 111 9.41 -4.82 6.79
N GLN A 112 8.12 -4.56 6.69
CA GLN A 112 7.06 -5.51 7.00
C GLN A 112 6.44 -6.03 5.71
N GLY A 113 6.40 -7.36 5.57
CA GLY A 113 5.61 -8.04 4.53
C GLY A 113 4.15 -8.15 4.95
N ILE A 114 3.25 -7.83 4.03
CA ILE A 114 1.80 -7.86 4.23
C ILE A 114 1.17 -8.56 3.04
N ASP A 115 0.37 -9.59 3.29
CA ASP A 115 -0.42 -10.27 2.26
C ASP A 115 -1.90 -9.90 2.45
N ILE A 116 -2.52 -9.30 1.43
CA ILE A 116 -3.93 -8.90 1.45
C ILE A 116 -4.65 -9.57 0.30
N GLU A 117 -5.70 -10.33 0.61
CA GLU A 117 -6.60 -10.87 -0.41
C GLU A 117 -7.68 -9.85 -0.77
N GLY A 118 -7.90 -9.68 -2.07
CA GLY A 118 -8.98 -8.89 -2.64
C GLY A 118 -9.92 -9.73 -3.49
N LYS A 119 -11.22 -9.62 -3.27
CA LYS A 119 -12.25 -10.25 -4.09
C LYS A 119 -12.92 -9.25 -4.99
N CYS A 120 -13.06 -9.60 -6.28
CA CYS A 120 -13.89 -8.85 -7.19
C CYS A 120 -15.35 -8.89 -6.74
N ARG A 121 -15.99 -7.73 -6.71
CA ARG A 121 -17.45 -7.61 -6.56
C ARG A 121 -18.00 -7.02 -7.84
N GLY A 122 -18.62 -7.88 -8.67
CA GLY A 122 -19.27 -7.46 -9.90
C GLY A 122 -20.53 -6.60 -9.66
N GLY A 123 -20.91 -5.82 -10.63
CA GLY A 123 -22.21 -5.16 -10.71
C GLY A 123 -22.22 -3.65 -10.98
N GLY A 124 -21.38 -3.12 -11.84
CA GLY A 124 -21.42 -1.73 -12.24
C GLY A 124 -20.46 -1.36 -13.36
N GLU A 125 -20.47 -0.10 -13.78
CA GLU A 125 -19.52 0.40 -14.78
C GLU A 125 -18.07 0.35 -14.30
N ASP A 126 -17.85 0.44 -12.97
CA ASP A 126 -16.53 0.35 -12.37
C ASP A 126 -16.39 -0.95 -11.54
N PRO A 127 -15.33 -1.75 -11.75
CA PRO A 127 -15.07 -2.94 -10.98
C PRO A 127 -14.77 -2.56 -9.52
N LYS A 128 -15.33 -3.31 -8.58
CA LYS A 128 -15.13 -3.08 -7.13
C LYS A 128 -14.29 -4.18 -6.50
N LEU A 129 -13.34 -3.76 -5.68
CA LEU A 129 -12.50 -4.65 -4.90
C LEU A 129 -12.94 -4.64 -3.44
N SER A 130 -13.18 -5.82 -2.87
CA SER A 130 -13.37 -5.99 -1.43
C SER A 130 -12.16 -6.66 -0.85
N THR A 131 -11.40 -5.98 -0.01
CA THR A 131 -10.19 -6.52 0.59
C THR A 131 -10.42 -6.96 2.03
N GLU A 132 -9.71 -8.01 2.44
CA GLU A 132 -9.55 -8.34 3.86
C GLU A 132 -8.52 -7.40 4.48
N THR A 133 -8.58 -7.24 5.79
CA THR A 133 -7.59 -6.44 6.52
C THR A 133 -6.58 -7.37 7.16
N PHE A 134 -5.31 -7.00 7.06
CA PHE A 134 -4.21 -7.64 7.76
C PHE A 134 -4.04 -7.00 9.15
N GLU A 135 -3.91 -7.82 10.18
CA GLU A 135 -3.65 -7.36 11.56
C GLU A 135 -2.26 -7.83 12.00
N LEU A 136 -1.47 -6.92 12.54
CA LEU A 136 -0.13 -7.20 13.03
C LEU A 136 -0.13 -7.30 14.56
N ALA A 137 0.62 -8.28 15.09
CA ALA A 137 0.91 -8.32 16.53
C ALA A 137 1.70 -7.07 16.92
N SER A 138 1.18 -6.28 17.84
CA SER A 138 1.73 -4.97 18.20
C SER A 138 3.07 -5.02 18.93
N GLU A 139 3.44 -6.18 19.50
CA GLU A 139 4.64 -6.27 20.34
C GLU A 139 5.35 -7.62 20.20
N THR A 140 6.68 -7.56 20.16
CA THR A 140 7.54 -8.76 20.26
C THR A 140 8.55 -8.54 21.40
N SER A 141 8.56 -9.43 22.37
CA SER A 141 9.53 -9.37 23.49
C SER A 141 10.79 -10.14 23.16
N MET A 142 11.94 -9.54 23.45
CA MET A 142 13.26 -10.18 23.36
C MET A 142 14.14 -9.69 24.53
N ASP A 143 14.49 -10.57 25.44
CA ASP A 143 15.36 -10.27 26.61
C ASP A 143 14.91 -9.08 27.46
N GLY A 144 13.59 -8.92 27.70
CA GLY A 144 13.03 -7.82 28.49
C GLY A 144 12.91 -6.50 27.75
N THR A 145 13.29 -6.46 26.46
CA THR A 145 13.02 -5.32 25.57
C THR A 145 11.83 -5.66 24.66
N TYR A 146 10.91 -4.74 24.54
CA TYR A 146 9.76 -4.88 23.65
C TYR A 146 10.01 -4.12 22.37
N ILE A 147 9.72 -4.76 21.23
CA ILE A 147 9.65 -4.09 19.93
C ILE A 147 8.19 -3.71 19.72
N VAL A 148 7.92 -2.41 19.74
CA VAL A 148 6.59 -1.86 19.48
C VAL A 148 6.52 -1.48 18.02
N HIS A 149 5.70 -2.20 17.25
CA HIS A 149 5.43 -1.89 15.85
C HIS A 149 4.46 -0.73 15.74
N SER A 150 4.71 0.19 14.82
CA SER A 150 3.75 1.28 14.59
C SER A 150 2.49 0.77 13.90
N MET A 151 2.64 -0.15 12.98
CA MET A 151 1.55 -0.74 12.20
C MET A 151 0.69 -1.69 13.05
N LYS A 152 -0.62 -1.45 13.05
CA LYS A 152 -1.61 -2.29 13.73
C LYS A 152 -2.48 -3.07 12.76
N LYS A 153 -2.95 -2.41 11.71
CA LYS A 153 -3.88 -2.96 10.74
C LYS A 153 -3.67 -2.33 9.39
N ALA A 154 -3.69 -3.12 8.33
CA ALA A 154 -3.51 -2.64 6.97
C ALA A 154 -4.59 -3.14 6.02
N GLY A 155 -4.86 -2.39 4.96
CA GLY A 155 -5.82 -2.71 3.91
C GLY A 155 -5.61 -1.88 2.66
N ILE A 156 -6.24 -2.27 1.56
CA ILE A 156 -6.26 -1.46 0.33
C ILE A 156 -7.37 -0.41 0.48
N TYR A 157 -7.00 0.86 0.36
CA TYR A 157 -7.89 2.01 0.56
C TYR A 157 -8.42 2.55 -0.76
N ASP A 158 -7.58 2.54 -1.80
CA ASP A 158 -7.91 3.08 -3.09
C ASP A 158 -7.09 2.40 -4.18
N PHE A 159 -7.57 2.40 -5.42
CA PHE A 159 -6.85 1.88 -6.58
C PHE A 159 -7.32 2.54 -7.87
N ASP A 160 -6.42 2.60 -8.85
CA ASP A 160 -6.65 3.08 -10.21
C ASP A 160 -5.77 2.27 -11.18
N ASP A 161 -5.88 2.49 -12.49
CA ASP A 161 -5.07 1.81 -13.51
C ASP A 161 -3.57 1.99 -13.23
N GLY A 162 -2.92 0.88 -12.88
CA GLY A 162 -1.49 0.84 -12.56
C GLY A 162 -1.09 1.52 -11.26
N SER A 163 -2.01 1.76 -10.33
CA SER A 163 -1.69 2.32 -9.01
C SER A 163 -2.65 1.84 -7.92
N PHE A 164 -2.18 1.83 -6.68
CA PHE A 164 -3.04 1.60 -5.51
C PHE A 164 -2.44 2.24 -4.25
N VAL A 165 -3.30 2.39 -3.24
CA VAL A 165 -2.94 2.89 -1.92
C VAL A 165 -3.23 1.82 -0.87
N CYS A 166 -2.18 1.40 -0.15
CA CYS A 166 -2.31 0.60 1.06
C CYS A 166 -2.30 1.53 2.26
N GLY A 167 -3.35 1.49 3.08
CA GLY A 167 -3.41 2.26 4.32
C GLY A 167 -3.17 1.37 5.53
N SER A 168 -2.46 1.89 6.53
CA SER A 168 -2.22 1.19 7.79
C SER A 168 -2.57 2.08 8.98
N GLU A 169 -3.45 1.59 9.85
CA GLU A 169 -3.67 2.20 11.17
C GLU A 169 -2.40 2.03 12.00
N CYS A 170 -1.87 3.13 12.51
CA CYS A 170 -0.56 3.17 13.18
C CYS A 170 -0.58 4.01 14.45
N SER A 171 0.40 3.75 15.33
CA SER A 171 0.78 4.63 16.44
C SER A 171 2.24 5.02 16.28
N LEU A 172 2.52 6.29 16.01
CA LEU A 172 3.86 6.83 15.89
C LEU A 172 4.31 7.47 17.20
N LEU A 173 5.58 7.29 17.58
CA LEU A 173 6.15 7.95 18.75
C LEU A 173 6.47 9.41 18.42
N ASP A 174 5.74 10.34 19.04
CA ASP A 174 6.15 11.74 19.12
C ASP A 174 7.28 11.86 20.16
N LYS A 175 8.50 11.94 19.66
CA LYS A 175 9.69 12.02 20.52
C LYS A 175 9.78 13.33 21.31
N ALA A 176 9.17 14.40 20.83
CA ALA A 176 9.15 15.68 21.53
C ALA A 176 8.37 15.58 22.85
N ASN A 177 7.30 14.80 22.87
CA ASN A 177 6.42 14.64 24.03
C ASN A 177 6.53 13.26 24.69
N GLY A 178 7.22 12.30 24.06
CA GLY A 178 7.34 10.92 24.55
C GLY A 178 6.03 10.14 24.53
N THR A 179 5.07 10.53 23.67
CA THR A 179 3.74 9.93 23.58
C THR A 179 3.51 9.30 22.22
N LEU A 180 2.70 8.22 22.20
CA LEU A 180 2.22 7.64 20.95
C LEU A 180 1.07 8.45 20.39
N VAL A 181 1.13 8.76 19.10
CA VAL A 181 0.13 9.50 18.34
C VAL A 181 -0.51 8.58 17.31
N GLU A 182 -1.82 8.47 17.33
CA GLU A 182 -2.57 7.60 16.44
C GLU A 182 -2.94 8.28 15.12
N GLY A 183 -2.95 7.51 14.05
CA GLY A 183 -3.34 7.94 12.72
C GLY A 183 -3.22 6.82 11.70
N THR A 184 -3.24 7.18 10.42
CA THR A 184 -3.09 6.24 9.32
C THR A 184 -1.89 6.63 8.46
N ILE A 185 -1.03 5.67 8.14
CA ILE A 185 -0.02 5.84 7.10
C ILE A 185 -0.61 5.34 5.79
N LEU A 186 -0.52 6.16 4.75
CA LEU A 186 -0.90 5.81 3.38
C LEU A 186 0.37 5.56 2.56
N TYR A 187 0.50 4.36 2.04
CA TYR A 187 1.59 3.93 1.17
C TYR A 187 1.07 3.90 -0.26
N SER A 188 1.57 4.78 -1.13
CA SER A 188 1.17 4.84 -2.53
C SER A 188 2.12 4.02 -3.39
N PHE A 189 1.57 3.19 -4.25
CA PHE A 189 2.29 2.30 -5.16
C PHE A 189 1.95 2.62 -6.60
N ARG A 190 2.96 2.55 -7.47
CA ARG A 190 2.80 2.69 -8.91
C ARG A 190 3.47 1.51 -9.62
N ARG A 191 2.82 1.00 -10.67
CA ARG A 191 3.32 -0.08 -11.51
C ARG A 191 4.62 0.35 -12.19
N ASP A 192 5.60 -0.56 -12.22
CA ASP A 192 6.93 -0.39 -12.83
C ASP A 192 6.90 -0.35 -14.36
#